data_14bb6bacff4378e34ececd6a73cc44be
#
_entry.id   14bb6bacff4378e34ececd6a73cc44be
#
_cell.length_a   1.000
_cell.length_b   1.000
_cell.length_c   1.000
_cell.angle_alpha   90.00
_cell.angle_beta   90.00
_cell.angle_gamma   90.00
#
_symmetry.space_group_name_H-M   'P 1'
#
loop_
_entity.id
_entity.type
_entity.pdbx_description
1 polymer ?
#
loop_
_entity_poly.entity_id
_entity_poly.type
_entity_poly.pdbx_seq_one_letter_code
_entity_poly.pdbx_strand_id
1 'polypeptide(L)'
;MCKRLSLTAAALLFAAALPFAAAPAVAADRFEFLPAPQINLSLLYRLDKVTGDVVACQYARNPGKTEIEPGAFGVTQCYRGGEGATKQEPGDYGLIASRHEQEGGVFRVDYRTGAISICYLFVQREKQGDREAIADQYVVCTAPFK
;
A
#
# COMPACT_ATOMS: atom_id res chain seq x y z
N MET A 1 52.62 -58.37 -44.74
CA MET A 1 52.72 -57.50 -43.57
C MET A 1 51.94 -56.20 -43.84
N CYS A 2 50.67 -56.16 -43.44
CA CYS A 2 49.80 -54.95 -43.62
C CYS A 2 49.65 -54.28 -42.27
N LYS A 3 50.17 -53.04 -42.17
CA LYS A 3 49.95 -52.15 -41.05
C LYS A 3 48.60 -51.41 -41.20
N ARG A 4 47.66 -51.65 -40.29
CA ARG A 4 46.43 -50.88 -40.20
C ARG A 4 46.64 -49.58 -39.42
N LEU A 5 46.41 -48.45 -40.04
CA LEU A 5 46.31 -47.12 -39.39
C LEU A 5 44.91 -46.95 -38.84
N SER A 6 44.81 -46.78 -37.54
CA SER A 6 43.55 -46.39 -36.87
C SER A 6 43.50 -44.86 -36.80
N LEU A 7 42.53 -44.26 -37.47
CA LEU A 7 42.14 -42.84 -37.31
C LEU A 7 41.17 -42.72 -36.13
N THR A 8 41.58 -42.10 -35.06
CA THR A 8 40.67 -41.67 -33.97
C THR A 8 40.15 -40.27 -34.30
N ALA A 9 38.86 -40.20 -34.60
CA ALA A 9 38.17 -38.92 -34.77
C ALA A 9 37.77 -38.36 -33.39
N ALA A 10 38.38 -37.23 -33.00
CA ALA A 10 38.00 -36.48 -31.82
C ALA A 10 36.83 -35.54 -32.15
N ALA A 11 35.67 -35.83 -31.62
CA ALA A 11 34.50 -34.95 -31.76
C ALA A 11 34.57 -33.82 -30.68
N LEU A 12 34.83 -32.62 -31.14
CA LEU A 12 34.78 -31.40 -30.33
C LEU A 12 33.29 -30.96 -30.14
N LEU A 13 32.73 -31.19 -28.97
CA LEU A 13 31.43 -30.65 -28.56
C LEU A 13 31.57 -29.16 -28.19
N PHE A 14 31.19 -28.28 -29.10
CA PHE A 14 31.00 -26.85 -28.82
C PHE A 14 29.71 -26.66 -28.02
N ALA A 15 29.80 -26.46 -26.72
CA ALA A 15 28.69 -26.01 -25.88
C ALA A 15 28.45 -24.52 -26.17
N ALA A 16 27.45 -24.18 -26.92
CA ALA A 16 27.01 -22.80 -27.12
C ALA A 16 26.32 -22.31 -25.87
N ALA A 17 27.02 -21.53 -25.07
CA ALA A 17 26.41 -20.78 -23.92
C ALA A 17 25.51 -19.67 -24.47
N LEU A 18 24.20 -19.87 -24.44
CA LEU A 18 23.23 -18.83 -24.73
C LEU A 18 23.26 -17.79 -23.59
N PRO A 19 23.48 -16.49 -23.87
CA PRO A 19 23.35 -15.47 -22.85
C PRO A 19 21.88 -15.38 -22.44
N PHE A 20 21.58 -15.73 -21.18
CA PHE A 20 20.30 -15.41 -20.56
C PHE A 20 20.22 -13.87 -20.48
N ALA A 21 19.49 -13.23 -21.37
CA ALA A 21 19.11 -11.83 -21.25
C ALA A 21 18.18 -11.75 -20.05
N ALA A 22 18.67 -11.22 -18.92
CA ALA A 22 17.83 -10.88 -17.78
C ALA A 22 16.83 -9.81 -18.23
N ALA A 23 15.56 -10.17 -18.28
CA ALA A 23 14.49 -9.19 -18.51
C ALA A 23 14.56 -8.14 -17.40
N PRO A 24 14.38 -6.83 -17.72
CA PRO A 24 14.34 -5.80 -16.70
C PRO A 24 13.20 -6.14 -15.74
N ALA A 25 13.51 -6.33 -14.44
CA ALA A 25 12.51 -6.45 -13.41
C ALA A 25 11.74 -5.11 -13.36
N VAL A 26 10.50 -5.11 -13.82
CA VAL A 26 9.59 -3.98 -13.58
C VAL A 26 9.47 -3.88 -12.06
N ALA A 27 9.94 -2.77 -11.50
CA ALA A 27 9.79 -2.52 -10.08
C ALA A 27 8.29 -2.54 -9.77
N ALA A 28 7.84 -3.53 -9.01
CA ALA A 28 6.46 -3.58 -8.56
C ALA A 28 6.17 -2.32 -7.75
N ASP A 29 5.07 -1.62 -8.04
CA ASP A 29 4.66 -0.43 -7.33
C ASP A 29 4.56 -0.73 -5.83
N ARG A 30 5.37 -0.03 -5.05
CA ARG A 30 5.46 -0.22 -3.60
C ARG A 30 4.18 0.19 -2.89
N PHE A 31 3.50 1.20 -3.42
CA PHE A 31 2.32 1.76 -2.79
C PHE A 31 1.06 1.47 -3.59
N GLU A 32 0.00 1.21 -2.86
CA GLU A 32 -1.35 1.13 -3.39
C GLU A 32 -2.19 2.29 -2.83
N PHE A 33 -3.07 2.83 -3.67
CA PHE A 33 -3.95 3.93 -3.33
C PHE A 33 -5.39 3.51 -3.59
N LEU A 34 -6.26 3.70 -2.59
CA LEU A 34 -7.67 3.35 -2.69
C LEU A 34 -8.53 4.45 -2.05
N PRO A 35 -9.46 5.06 -2.79
CA PRO A 35 -10.42 5.99 -2.19
C PRO A 35 -11.32 5.27 -1.19
N ALA A 36 -11.72 5.98 -0.13
CA ALA A 36 -12.75 5.50 0.76
C ALA A 36 -14.06 5.23 -0.01
N PRO A 37 -14.80 4.16 0.31
CA PRO A 37 -16.04 3.83 -0.41
C PRO A 37 -17.18 4.81 -0.12
N GLN A 38 -17.10 5.58 0.95
CA GLN A 38 -18.11 6.54 1.36
C GLN A 38 -18.30 7.63 0.31
N ILE A 39 -19.56 7.81 -0.14
CA ILE A 39 -19.94 8.89 -1.04
C ILE A 39 -19.73 10.24 -0.34
N ASN A 40 -19.24 11.23 -1.06
CA ASN A 40 -18.96 12.59 -0.59
C ASN A 40 -17.86 12.70 0.47
N LEU A 41 -17.05 11.66 0.67
CA LEU A 41 -15.86 11.70 1.51
C LEU A 41 -14.62 11.78 0.62
N SER A 42 -13.91 12.91 0.69
CA SER A 42 -12.63 13.10 -0.04
C SER A 42 -11.47 12.48 0.72
N LEU A 43 -11.51 11.19 0.97
CA LEU A 43 -10.49 10.44 1.69
C LEU A 43 -9.84 9.39 0.80
N LEU A 44 -8.51 9.39 0.74
CA LEU A 44 -7.68 8.44 -0.01
C LEU A 44 -6.77 7.70 0.96
N TYR A 45 -6.86 6.38 0.96
CA TYR A 45 -5.92 5.53 1.69
C TYR A 45 -4.67 5.25 0.84
N ARG A 46 -3.51 5.21 1.50
CA ARG A 46 -2.25 4.73 0.93
C ARG A 46 -1.75 3.56 1.76
N LEU A 47 -1.47 2.46 1.13
CA LEU A 47 -0.87 1.26 1.70
C LEU A 47 0.56 1.10 1.20
N ASP A 48 1.50 0.79 2.09
CA ASP A 48 2.78 0.20 1.72
C ASP A 48 2.58 -1.32 1.57
N LYS A 49 2.66 -1.82 0.34
CA LYS A 49 2.38 -3.23 -0.01
C LYS A 49 3.34 -4.22 0.64
N VAL A 50 4.52 -3.78 1.05
CA VAL A 50 5.53 -4.62 1.70
C VAL A 50 5.34 -4.68 3.21
N THR A 51 5.08 -3.53 3.82
CA THR A 51 5.04 -3.40 5.29
C THR A 51 3.63 -3.39 5.86
N GLY A 52 2.60 -3.29 5.03
CA GLY A 52 1.21 -3.20 5.48
C GLY A 52 0.86 -1.89 6.21
N ASP A 53 1.76 -0.88 6.19
CA ASP A 53 1.52 0.43 6.78
C ASP A 53 0.43 1.18 6.01
N VAL A 54 -0.59 1.69 6.74
CA VAL A 54 -1.73 2.39 6.16
C VAL A 54 -1.80 3.80 6.71
N VAL A 55 -1.86 4.75 5.80
CA VAL A 55 -2.14 6.16 6.09
C VAL A 55 -3.31 6.64 5.25
N ALA A 56 -3.94 7.74 5.63
CA ALA A 56 -5.01 8.32 4.84
C ALA A 56 -4.78 9.82 4.64
N CYS A 57 -5.19 10.32 3.48
CA CYS A 57 -5.09 11.75 3.16
C CYS A 57 -6.42 12.23 2.61
N GLN A 58 -6.78 13.46 2.90
CA GLN A 58 -7.98 14.10 2.37
C GLN A 58 -7.69 15.51 1.90
N TYR A 59 -8.59 16.00 1.08
CA TYR A 59 -8.67 17.42 0.78
C TYR A 59 -9.09 18.18 2.04
N ALA A 60 -8.38 19.24 2.35
CA ALA A 60 -8.71 20.09 3.48
C ALA A 60 -8.63 21.57 3.10
N ARG A 61 -9.35 22.38 3.86
CA ARG A 61 -9.22 23.83 3.83
C ARG A 61 -8.03 24.24 4.69
N ASN A 62 -7.31 25.24 4.23
CA ASN A 62 -6.22 25.83 5.00
C ASN A 62 -6.82 26.70 6.15
N PRO A 63 -6.67 26.27 7.43
CA PRO A 63 -7.29 26.98 8.55
C PRO A 63 -6.73 28.39 8.80
N GLY A 64 -5.55 28.68 8.26
CA GLY A 64 -4.90 29.98 8.40
C GLY A 64 -5.28 31.01 7.34
N LYS A 65 -6.22 30.69 6.42
CA LYS A 65 -6.60 31.57 5.32
C LYS A 65 -8.11 31.79 5.25
N THR A 66 -8.48 33.00 4.79
CA THR A 66 -9.89 33.31 4.47
C THR A 66 -10.29 32.68 3.14
N GLU A 67 -11.59 32.54 2.89
CA GLU A 67 -12.11 31.86 1.68
C GLU A 67 -11.70 32.51 0.35
N ILE A 68 -11.38 33.78 0.37
CA ILE A 68 -11.05 34.58 -0.81
C ILE A 68 -9.53 34.64 -1.11
N GLU A 69 -8.70 34.14 -0.19
CA GLU A 69 -7.25 34.18 -0.39
C GLU A 69 -6.73 33.04 -1.27
N PRO A 70 -5.75 33.29 -2.15
CA PRO A 70 -5.09 32.24 -2.89
C PRO A 70 -4.53 31.16 -1.95
N GLY A 71 -4.84 29.89 -2.24
CA GLY A 71 -4.43 28.74 -1.42
C GLY A 71 -5.25 28.54 -0.14
N ALA A 72 -6.41 29.19 0.00
CA ALA A 72 -7.38 28.91 1.06
C ALA A 72 -7.98 27.51 0.93
N PHE A 73 -8.06 27.01 -0.31
CA PHE A 73 -8.53 25.69 -0.66
C PHE A 73 -7.37 24.85 -1.22
N GLY A 74 -7.49 23.53 -1.10
CA GLY A 74 -6.58 22.61 -1.79
C GLY A 74 -5.31 22.27 -1.03
N VAL A 75 -5.35 22.25 0.30
CA VAL A 75 -4.31 21.59 1.08
C VAL A 75 -4.62 20.10 1.20
N THR A 76 -3.57 19.28 1.14
CA THR A 76 -3.68 17.86 1.44
C THR A 76 -3.35 17.65 2.91
N GLN A 77 -4.33 17.17 3.66
CA GLN A 77 -4.13 16.77 5.06
C GLN A 77 -3.99 15.27 5.14
N CYS A 78 -2.86 14.79 5.67
CA CYS A 78 -2.60 13.37 5.83
C CYS A 78 -2.60 12.98 7.32
N TYR A 79 -3.16 11.81 7.60
CA TYR A 79 -3.28 11.22 8.92
C TYR A 79 -2.36 10.02 9.00
N ARG A 80 -1.51 9.99 10.03
CA ARG A 80 -0.58 8.90 10.29
C ARG A 80 -1.31 7.61 10.63
N GLY A 81 -0.63 6.47 10.48
CA GLY A 81 -1.06 5.21 11.05
C GLY A 81 -0.97 5.22 12.59
N GLY A 82 -2.02 4.75 13.24
CA GLY A 82 -2.12 4.48 14.67
C GLY A 82 -2.16 2.98 14.94
N GLU A 83 -2.97 2.59 15.94
CA GLU A 83 -3.09 1.19 16.35
C GLU A 83 -3.49 0.27 15.18
N GLY A 84 -2.75 -0.82 15.01
CA GLY A 84 -2.95 -1.80 13.95
C GLY A 84 -2.67 -1.29 12.53
N ALA A 85 -2.58 0.02 12.29
CA ALA A 85 -2.34 0.61 10.97
C ALA A 85 -0.86 0.86 10.64
N THR A 86 0.03 0.79 11.64
CA THR A 86 1.48 0.93 11.45
C THR A 86 2.07 -0.32 10.78
N LYS A 87 3.37 -0.30 10.56
CA LYS A 87 4.11 -1.42 9.94
C LYS A 87 3.79 -2.75 10.59
N GLN A 88 3.49 -3.73 9.75
CA GLN A 88 3.29 -5.12 10.08
C GLN A 88 4.54 -5.92 9.69
N GLU A 89 4.53 -7.24 9.93
CA GLU A 89 5.52 -8.15 9.37
C GLU A 89 5.55 -8.03 7.84
N PRO A 90 6.73 -8.08 7.21
CA PRO A 90 6.83 -7.99 5.76
C PRO A 90 5.93 -9.01 5.06
N GLY A 91 5.08 -8.52 4.17
CA GLY A 91 4.00 -9.28 3.53
C GLY A 91 3.83 -8.98 2.06
N ASP A 92 2.66 -9.33 1.56
CA ASP A 92 2.13 -8.92 0.27
C ASP A 92 0.72 -8.38 0.53
N TYR A 93 0.66 -7.09 0.84
CA TYR A 93 -0.55 -6.42 1.28
C TYR A 93 -1.29 -5.74 0.13
N GLY A 94 -2.61 -5.70 0.24
CA GLY A 94 -3.48 -4.94 -0.64
C GLY A 94 -4.64 -4.29 0.11
N LEU A 95 -5.31 -3.33 -0.55
CA LEU A 95 -6.52 -2.69 -0.09
C LEU A 95 -7.72 -3.14 -0.91
N ILE A 96 -8.84 -3.36 -0.24
CA ILE A 96 -10.12 -3.67 -0.88
C ILE A 96 -11.17 -2.72 -0.31
N ALA A 97 -11.87 -1.99 -1.19
CA ALA A 97 -12.99 -1.17 -0.76
C ALA A 97 -14.18 -2.04 -0.34
N SER A 98 -14.85 -1.69 0.76
CA SER A 98 -16.19 -2.16 1.00
C SER A 98 -17.12 -1.52 -0.06
N ARG A 99 -18.21 -2.17 -0.40
CA ARG A 99 -19.23 -1.55 -1.27
C ARG A 99 -20.28 -0.76 -0.48
N HIS A 100 -19.99 -0.48 0.78
CA HIS A 100 -20.89 0.23 1.66
C HIS A 100 -20.66 1.73 1.55
N GLU A 101 -21.54 2.42 0.85
CA GLU A 101 -21.42 3.84 0.49
C GLU A 101 -21.51 4.81 1.68
N GLN A 102 -21.81 4.33 2.88
CA GLN A 102 -21.90 5.13 4.10
C GLN A 102 -20.72 4.92 5.04
N GLU A 103 -19.77 4.04 4.68
CA GLU A 103 -18.60 3.74 5.50
C GLU A 103 -17.32 4.24 4.86
N GLY A 104 -16.47 4.87 5.65
CA GLY A 104 -15.16 5.37 5.20
C GLY A 104 -14.05 4.34 5.27
N GLY A 105 -14.29 3.12 5.78
CA GLY A 105 -13.29 2.10 5.99
C GLY A 105 -12.95 1.28 4.74
N VAL A 106 -11.74 0.70 4.76
CA VAL A 106 -11.24 -0.20 3.72
C VAL A 106 -10.69 -1.47 4.37
N PHE A 107 -10.73 -2.60 3.65
CA PHE A 107 -10.07 -3.82 4.09
C PHE A 107 -8.61 -3.79 3.69
N ARG A 108 -7.71 -4.08 4.65
CA ARG A 108 -6.33 -4.47 4.37
C ARG A 108 -6.24 -5.99 4.39
N VAL A 109 -5.71 -6.58 3.34
CA VAL A 109 -5.52 -8.03 3.21
C VAL A 109 -4.03 -8.34 3.06
N ASP A 110 -3.58 -9.43 3.64
CA ASP A 110 -2.28 -10.03 3.36
C ASP A 110 -2.50 -11.24 2.45
N TYR A 111 -2.11 -11.14 1.20
CA TYR A 111 -2.32 -12.19 0.19
C TYR A 111 -1.51 -13.46 0.45
N ARG A 112 -0.46 -13.41 1.28
CA ARG A 112 0.33 -14.59 1.64
C ARG A 112 -0.31 -15.41 2.75
N THR A 113 -0.94 -14.76 3.71
CA THR A 113 -1.48 -15.42 4.92
C THR A 113 -3.00 -15.50 4.92
N GLY A 114 -3.67 -14.71 4.07
CA GLY A 114 -5.12 -14.56 4.09
C GLY A 114 -5.64 -13.70 5.25
N ALA A 115 -4.75 -13.05 6.00
CA ALA A 115 -5.15 -12.18 7.11
C ALA A 115 -5.88 -10.93 6.63
N ILE A 116 -6.98 -10.57 7.29
CA ILE A 116 -7.85 -9.45 6.94
C ILE A 116 -8.01 -8.53 8.15
N SER A 117 -7.83 -7.23 7.94
CA SER A 117 -8.12 -6.17 8.90
C SER A 117 -9.02 -5.13 8.25
N ILE A 118 -9.80 -4.40 9.04
CA ILE A 118 -10.54 -3.22 8.58
C ILE A 118 -9.80 -1.99 9.08
N CYS A 119 -9.44 -1.09 8.16
CA CYS A 119 -8.75 0.16 8.43
C CYS A 119 -9.68 1.34 8.20
N TYR A 120 -9.70 2.32 9.11
CA TYR A 120 -10.53 3.52 9.00
C TYR A 120 -9.89 4.71 9.68
N LEU A 121 -10.31 5.91 9.31
CA LEU A 121 -9.90 7.14 9.97
C LEU A 121 -10.65 7.27 11.30
N PHE A 122 -9.90 7.22 12.40
CA PHE A 122 -10.43 7.42 13.74
C PHE A 122 -10.32 8.90 14.14
N VAL A 123 -11.40 9.44 14.68
CA VAL A 123 -11.48 10.81 15.18
C VAL A 123 -11.67 10.76 16.70
N GLN A 124 -10.60 11.06 17.41
CA GLN A 124 -10.65 11.18 18.86
C GLN A 124 -11.24 12.53 19.24
N ARG A 125 -12.25 12.51 20.12
CA ARG A 125 -12.91 13.71 20.63
C ARG A 125 -12.69 13.84 22.11
N GLU A 126 -12.50 15.07 22.57
CA GLU A 126 -12.39 15.42 23.97
C GLU A 126 -13.39 16.49 24.35
N LYS A 127 -13.88 16.43 25.59
CA LYS A 127 -14.74 17.47 26.14
C LYS A 127 -13.89 18.66 26.56
N GLN A 128 -14.19 19.84 26.04
CA GLN A 128 -13.64 21.12 26.48
C GLN A 128 -14.78 21.98 27.06
N GLY A 129 -15.05 21.83 28.35
CA GLY A 129 -16.24 22.38 28.98
C GLY A 129 -17.51 21.71 28.45
N ASP A 130 -18.45 22.49 27.91
CA ASP A 130 -19.71 22.00 27.32
C ASP A 130 -19.63 21.66 25.84
N ARG A 131 -18.45 21.74 25.22
CA ARG A 131 -18.24 21.47 23.80
C ARG A 131 -17.35 20.25 23.60
N GLU A 132 -17.60 19.51 22.51
CA GLU A 132 -16.69 18.49 22.02
C GLU A 132 -15.72 19.12 21.01
N ALA A 133 -14.43 18.87 21.16
CA ALA A 133 -13.40 19.24 20.23
C ALA A 133 -12.68 17.99 19.70
N ILE A 134 -12.16 18.08 18.46
CA ILE A 134 -11.31 17.03 17.92
C ILE A 134 -9.94 17.15 18.58
N ALA A 135 -9.53 16.11 19.32
CA ALA A 135 -8.23 16.03 19.98
C ALA A 135 -7.15 15.46 19.07
N ASP A 136 -7.44 14.39 18.32
CA ASP A 136 -6.51 13.76 17.35
C ASP A 136 -7.29 13.04 16.23
N GLN A 137 -6.59 12.80 15.11
CA GLN A 137 -7.09 12.04 13.99
C GLN A 137 -5.97 11.14 13.43
N TYR A 138 -6.23 9.86 13.33
CA TYR A 138 -5.27 8.89 12.82
C TYR A 138 -5.97 7.66 12.26
N VAL A 139 -5.28 6.90 11.41
CA VAL A 139 -5.81 5.65 10.87
C VAL A 139 -5.62 4.54 11.90
N VAL A 140 -6.66 3.76 12.14
CA VAL A 140 -6.58 2.52 12.94
C VAL A 140 -6.98 1.34 12.07
N CYS A 141 -6.41 0.17 12.36
CA CYS A 141 -6.84 -1.09 11.76
C CYS A 141 -7.17 -2.09 12.87
N THR A 142 -8.24 -2.86 12.69
CA THR A 142 -8.57 -3.96 13.60
C THR A 142 -7.47 -5.00 13.64
N ALA A 143 -7.42 -5.79 14.72
CA ALA A 143 -6.58 -6.97 14.76
C ALA A 143 -6.89 -7.88 13.55
N PRO A 144 -5.87 -8.46 12.89
CA PRO A 144 -6.10 -9.29 11.72
C PRO A 144 -6.80 -10.59 12.11
N PHE A 145 -7.86 -10.91 11.38
CA PHE A 145 -8.48 -12.22 11.39
C PHE A 145 -7.76 -13.12 10.38
N LYS A 146 -7.48 -14.37 10.80
CA LYS A 146 -6.81 -15.39 9.98
C LYS A 146 -7.70 -16.58 9.75
#